data_40c72c628e0f4a7b6eecba00d8a6c67d
#
_entry.id   40c72c628e0f4a7b6eecba00d8a6c67d
#
_cell.length_a   1.000
_cell.length_b   1.000
_cell.length_c   1.000
_cell.angle_alpha   90.00
_cell.angle_beta   90.00
_cell.angle_gamma   90.00
#
_symmetry.space_group_name_H-M   'P 1'
#
loop_
_entity.id
_entity.type
_entity.pdbx_description
1 polymer ?
#
loop_
_entity_poly.entity_id
_entity_poly.type
_entity_poly.pdbx_seq_one_letter_code
_entity_poly.pdbx_strand_id
1 'polypeptide(L)'
;MNQRKRKKAARHLVTAALLGDAPRVRALLRAGADPDHADGDGTTPLYQASVQGDAETARLLLAAGARPDTESGRGSEGTPLCAAACWGYTGTVRVLLAGGADPNLPEDHGTGWTPLEWADRGPHPETAAVLVAAGAVRRVPSP
;
A
#
# COMPACT_ATOMS: atom_id res chain seq x y z
N MET A 1 -7.46 0.77 -26.84
CA MET A 1 -7.66 -0.55 -26.20
C MET A 1 -9.08 -0.67 -25.70
N ASN A 2 -9.74 -1.79 -25.98
CA ASN A 2 -11.13 -1.91 -25.58
C ASN A 2 -11.24 -2.27 -24.07
N GLN A 3 -12.37 -1.91 -23.49
CA GLN A 3 -12.65 -2.04 -22.06
C GLN A 3 -12.57 -3.51 -21.57
N ARG A 4 -12.88 -4.47 -22.43
CA ARG A 4 -12.81 -5.91 -22.13
C ARG A 4 -11.39 -6.37 -21.85
N LYS A 5 -10.41 -5.88 -22.63
CA LYS A 5 -8.97 -6.17 -22.44
C LYS A 5 -8.45 -5.54 -21.16
N ARG A 6 -8.88 -4.31 -20.85
CA ARG A 6 -8.51 -3.61 -19.60
C ARG A 6 -9.01 -4.37 -18.38
N LYS A 7 -10.27 -4.82 -18.39
CA LYS A 7 -10.83 -5.62 -17.28
C LYS A 7 -10.11 -6.95 -17.11
N LYS A 8 -9.76 -7.62 -18.21
CA LYS A 8 -9.01 -8.88 -18.17
C LYS A 8 -7.61 -8.65 -17.56
N ALA A 9 -6.92 -7.61 -17.99
CA ALA A 9 -5.61 -7.25 -17.44
C ALA A 9 -5.70 -6.95 -15.94
N ALA A 10 -6.69 -6.19 -15.50
CA ALA A 10 -6.89 -5.82 -14.10
C ALA A 10 -7.05 -7.02 -13.17
N ARG A 11 -7.75 -8.08 -13.62
CA ARG A 11 -7.96 -9.29 -12.83
C ARG A 11 -6.66 -10.00 -12.43
N HIS A 12 -5.59 -9.82 -13.20
CA HIS A 12 -4.31 -10.47 -12.95
C HIS A 12 -3.34 -9.61 -12.15
N LEU A 13 -3.69 -8.37 -11.88
CA LEU A 13 -2.76 -7.41 -11.28
C LEU A 13 -2.41 -7.77 -9.83
N VAL A 14 -3.39 -8.12 -9.00
CA VAL A 14 -3.14 -8.54 -7.61
C VAL A 14 -2.31 -9.83 -7.58
N THR A 15 -2.61 -10.78 -8.47
CA THR A 15 -1.83 -12.03 -8.56
C THR A 15 -0.38 -11.76 -8.96
N ALA A 16 -0.15 -10.87 -9.93
CA ALA A 16 1.21 -10.49 -10.32
C ALA A 16 1.95 -9.81 -9.18
N ALA A 17 1.28 -8.95 -8.41
CA ALA A 17 1.84 -8.32 -7.21
C ALA A 17 2.15 -9.37 -6.14
N LEU A 18 1.25 -10.32 -5.92
CA LEU A 18 1.46 -11.42 -4.97
C LEU A 18 2.70 -12.24 -5.29
N LEU A 19 2.94 -12.49 -6.57
CA LEU A 19 4.11 -13.25 -7.04
C LEU A 19 5.40 -12.44 -7.10
N GLY A 20 5.33 -11.12 -6.85
CA GLY A 20 6.49 -10.23 -6.97
C GLY A 20 6.99 -10.09 -8.41
N ASP A 21 6.13 -10.34 -9.38
CA ASP A 21 6.47 -10.29 -10.80
C ASP A 21 6.34 -8.87 -11.34
N ALA A 22 7.34 -8.03 -11.05
CA ALA A 22 7.35 -6.63 -11.47
C ALA A 22 7.27 -6.46 -13.00
N PRO A 23 7.96 -7.25 -13.83
CA PRO A 23 7.79 -7.17 -15.29
C PRO A 23 6.34 -7.40 -15.73
N ARG A 24 5.66 -8.38 -15.12
CA ARG A 24 4.25 -8.65 -15.41
C ARG A 24 3.35 -7.53 -14.94
N VAL A 25 3.57 -6.98 -13.74
CA VAL A 25 2.85 -5.81 -13.25
C VAL A 25 2.98 -4.66 -14.25
N ARG A 26 4.20 -4.38 -14.69
CA ARG A 26 4.45 -3.33 -15.69
C ARG A 26 3.70 -3.57 -16.99
N ALA A 27 3.72 -4.80 -17.49
CA ALA A 27 3.02 -5.18 -18.72
C ALA A 27 1.50 -5.01 -18.59
N LEU A 28 0.93 -5.44 -17.46
CA LEU A 28 -0.52 -5.30 -17.21
C LEU A 28 -0.93 -3.83 -17.12
N LEU A 29 -0.13 -3.00 -16.44
CA LEU A 29 -0.39 -1.55 -16.35
C LEU A 29 -0.31 -0.88 -17.72
N ARG A 30 0.69 -1.24 -18.54
CA ARG A 30 0.79 -0.76 -19.94
C ARG A 30 -0.39 -1.20 -20.80
N ALA A 31 -0.96 -2.36 -20.51
CA ALA A 31 -2.17 -2.87 -21.17
C ALA A 31 -3.44 -2.15 -20.71
N GLY A 32 -3.33 -1.19 -19.80
CA GLY A 32 -4.43 -0.36 -19.33
C GLY A 32 -5.17 -0.92 -18.12
N ALA A 33 -4.56 -1.85 -17.37
CA ALA A 33 -5.14 -2.32 -16.11
C ALA A 33 -5.30 -1.14 -15.14
N ASP A 34 -6.46 -1.08 -14.47
CA ASP A 34 -6.69 -0.13 -13.39
C ASP A 34 -5.80 -0.51 -12.19
N PRO A 35 -4.87 0.36 -11.76
CA PRO A 35 -3.97 0.04 -10.66
C PRO A 35 -4.69 -0.16 -9.32
N ASP A 36 -5.93 0.32 -9.19
CA ASP A 36 -6.75 0.18 -7.97
C ASP A 36 -7.71 -1.00 -8.02
N HIS A 37 -7.68 -1.80 -9.08
CA HIS A 37 -8.63 -2.91 -9.22
C HIS A 37 -8.34 -4.01 -8.20
N ALA A 38 -9.23 -4.15 -7.21
CA ALA A 38 -9.14 -5.17 -6.19
C ALA A 38 -9.52 -6.56 -6.74
N ASP A 39 -9.03 -7.61 -6.10
CA ASP A 39 -9.42 -8.98 -6.39
C ASP A 39 -10.81 -9.31 -5.79
N GLY A 40 -11.20 -10.60 -5.87
CA GLY A 40 -12.49 -11.06 -5.36
C GLY A 40 -12.70 -10.88 -3.85
N ASP A 41 -11.61 -10.80 -3.10
CA ASP A 41 -11.63 -10.57 -1.64
C ASP A 41 -11.55 -9.08 -1.28
N GLY A 42 -11.42 -8.23 -2.27
CA GLY A 42 -11.26 -6.79 -2.07
C GLY A 42 -9.83 -6.35 -1.82
N THR A 43 -8.85 -7.24 -1.97
CA THR A 43 -7.44 -6.89 -1.80
C THR A 43 -6.97 -6.04 -2.97
N THR A 44 -6.39 -4.86 -2.65
CA THR A 44 -5.85 -3.97 -3.67
C THR A 44 -4.43 -4.36 -4.06
N PRO A 45 -4.00 -4.09 -5.30
CA PRO A 45 -2.63 -4.37 -5.72
C PRO A 45 -1.59 -3.67 -4.84
N LEU A 46 -1.83 -2.42 -4.46
CA LEU A 46 -0.88 -1.65 -3.64
C LEU A 46 -0.76 -2.21 -2.22
N TYR A 47 -1.85 -2.64 -1.62
CA TYR A 47 -1.79 -3.32 -0.32
C TYR A 47 -0.98 -4.61 -0.42
N GLN A 48 -1.23 -5.43 -1.45
CA GLN A 48 -0.52 -6.68 -1.67
C GLN A 48 1.00 -6.46 -1.77
N ALA A 49 1.43 -5.47 -2.56
CA ALA A 49 2.84 -5.10 -2.66
C ALA A 49 3.41 -4.62 -1.32
N SER A 50 2.62 -3.85 -0.58
CA SER A 50 3.05 -3.23 0.68
C SER A 50 3.22 -4.25 1.81
N VAL A 51 2.31 -5.20 1.94
CA VAL A 51 2.38 -6.25 2.97
C VAL A 51 3.55 -7.22 2.72
N GLN A 52 4.05 -7.29 1.49
CA GLN A 52 5.21 -8.09 1.09
C GLN A 52 6.53 -7.33 1.12
N GLY A 53 6.49 -6.02 1.31
CA GLY A 53 7.68 -5.18 1.26
C GLY A 53 8.25 -5.02 -0.14
N ASP A 54 7.43 -5.17 -1.18
CA ASP A 54 7.86 -5.04 -2.57
C ASP A 54 7.78 -3.57 -3.02
N ALA A 55 8.85 -2.84 -2.73
CA ALA A 55 8.95 -1.41 -3.02
C ALA A 55 8.89 -1.10 -4.53
N GLU A 56 9.45 -1.97 -5.36
CA GLU A 56 9.43 -1.78 -6.81
C GLU A 56 8.00 -1.86 -7.38
N THR A 57 7.28 -2.91 -7.01
CA THR A 57 5.88 -3.05 -7.43
C THR A 57 5.02 -1.90 -6.90
N ALA A 58 5.21 -1.51 -5.64
CA ALA A 58 4.52 -0.34 -5.07
C ALA A 58 4.78 0.92 -5.88
N ARG A 59 6.03 1.17 -6.26
CA ARG A 59 6.41 2.32 -7.10
C ARG A 59 5.73 2.30 -8.47
N LEU A 60 5.69 1.13 -9.11
CA LEU A 60 5.03 0.96 -10.41
C LEU A 60 3.53 1.27 -10.33
N LEU A 61 2.87 0.76 -9.29
CA LEU A 61 1.45 0.99 -9.07
C LEU A 61 1.14 2.47 -8.81
N LEU A 62 1.93 3.12 -7.95
CA LEU A 62 1.76 4.55 -7.64
C LEU A 62 2.02 5.42 -8.88
N ALA A 63 3.04 5.10 -9.67
CA ALA A 63 3.33 5.80 -10.93
C ALA A 63 2.19 5.67 -11.95
N ALA A 64 1.42 4.57 -11.88
CA ALA A 64 0.25 4.35 -12.73
C ALA A 64 -1.03 4.99 -12.17
N GLY A 65 -0.95 5.66 -11.02
CA GLY A 65 -2.08 6.38 -10.43
C GLY A 65 -2.81 5.65 -9.31
N ALA A 66 -2.23 4.58 -8.74
CA ALA A 66 -2.82 3.91 -7.59
C ALA A 66 -3.02 4.90 -6.44
N ARG A 67 -4.16 4.81 -5.77
CA ARG A 67 -4.47 5.63 -4.59
C ARG A 67 -3.69 5.11 -3.39
N PRO A 68 -2.82 5.95 -2.76
CA PRO A 68 -1.95 5.46 -1.69
C PRO A 68 -2.69 5.13 -0.39
N ASP A 69 -3.85 5.73 -0.14
CA ASP A 69 -4.54 5.67 1.16
C ASP A 69 -5.78 4.77 1.19
N THR A 70 -6.06 4.05 0.10
CA THR A 70 -7.24 3.18 0.05
C THR A 70 -7.06 1.98 0.97
N GLU A 71 -8.03 1.77 1.87
CA GLU A 71 -8.06 0.57 2.70
C GLU A 71 -8.38 -0.67 1.85
N SER A 72 -7.61 -1.71 2.04
CA SER A 72 -7.74 -2.99 1.34
C SER A 72 -8.73 -3.91 2.05
N GLY A 73 -9.17 -4.96 1.34
CA GLY A 73 -10.09 -5.95 1.90
C GLY A 73 -11.42 -5.36 2.33
N ARG A 74 -11.89 -4.32 1.65
CA ARG A 74 -13.11 -3.57 1.99
C ARG A 74 -13.05 -2.99 3.41
N GLY A 75 -11.85 -2.60 3.86
CA GLY A 75 -11.58 -2.05 5.18
C GLY A 75 -11.11 -3.07 6.22
N SER A 76 -11.06 -4.36 5.88
CA SER A 76 -10.66 -5.41 6.84
C SER A 76 -9.14 -5.66 6.90
N GLU A 77 -8.40 -5.23 5.88
CA GLU A 77 -6.96 -5.44 5.80
C GLU A 77 -6.13 -4.21 6.20
N GLY A 78 -6.70 -3.03 6.12
CA GLY A 78 -6.05 -1.78 6.44
C GLY A 78 -5.42 -1.07 5.25
N THR A 79 -4.60 -0.05 5.53
CA THR A 79 -3.95 0.77 4.50
C THR A 79 -2.59 0.18 4.10
N PRO A 80 -2.12 0.49 2.87
CA PRO A 80 -0.78 0.07 2.45
C PRO A 80 0.33 0.54 3.41
N LEU A 81 0.26 1.77 3.89
CA LEU A 81 1.28 2.32 4.77
C LEU A 81 1.29 1.63 6.14
N CYS A 82 0.13 1.33 6.71
CA CYS A 82 0.04 0.57 7.95
C CYS A 82 0.62 -0.84 7.78
N ALA A 83 0.33 -1.52 6.67
CA ALA A 83 0.89 -2.84 6.38
C ALA A 83 2.43 -2.82 6.30
N ALA A 84 2.99 -1.89 5.54
CA ALA A 84 4.45 -1.77 5.41
C ALA A 84 5.12 -1.41 6.74
N ALA A 85 4.51 -0.52 7.52
CA ALA A 85 5.02 -0.09 8.81
C ALA A 85 4.98 -1.22 9.85
N CYS A 86 3.91 -2.01 9.85
CA CYS A 86 3.74 -3.17 10.76
C CYS A 86 4.90 -4.16 10.63
N TRP A 87 5.36 -4.40 9.42
CA TRP A 87 6.45 -5.34 9.13
C TRP A 87 7.83 -4.68 9.10
N GLY A 88 7.92 -3.37 9.24
CA GLY A 88 9.19 -2.65 9.23
C GLY A 88 9.83 -2.56 7.84
N TYR A 89 9.04 -2.56 6.79
CA TYR A 89 9.53 -2.44 5.41
C TYR A 89 9.82 -0.98 5.08
N THR A 90 10.92 -0.46 5.60
CA THR A 90 11.31 0.95 5.53
C THR A 90 11.37 1.47 4.08
N GLY A 91 11.94 0.69 3.16
CA GLY A 91 12.01 1.06 1.75
C GLY A 91 10.63 1.25 1.11
N THR A 92 9.69 0.35 1.42
CA THR A 92 8.31 0.45 0.93
C THR A 92 7.59 1.63 1.57
N VAL A 93 7.80 1.88 2.87
CA VAL A 93 7.27 3.06 3.56
C VAL A 93 7.73 4.35 2.86
N ARG A 94 9.03 4.46 2.50
CA ARG A 94 9.54 5.61 1.76
C ARG A 94 8.85 5.79 0.40
N VAL A 95 8.64 4.70 -0.33
CA VAL A 95 7.95 4.73 -1.64
C VAL A 95 6.51 5.20 -1.50
N LEU A 96 5.79 4.67 -0.50
CA LEU A 96 4.40 5.05 -0.24
C LEU A 96 4.27 6.53 0.12
N LEU A 97 5.15 7.02 1.00
CA LEU A 97 5.18 8.43 1.40
C LEU A 97 5.49 9.34 0.21
N ALA A 98 6.46 8.96 -0.64
CA ALA A 98 6.78 9.69 -1.86
C ALA A 98 5.62 9.71 -2.85
N GLY A 99 4.78 8.68 -2.82
CA GLY A 99 3.56 8.57 -3.63
C GLY A 99 2.35 9.29 -3.04
N GLY A 100 2.51 9.99 -1.94
CA GLY A 100 1.45 10.80 -1.33
C GLY A 100 0.66 10.14 -0.20
N ALA A 101 1.11 9.00 0.33
CA ALA A 101 0.44 8.38 1.48
C ALA A 101 0.43 9.33 2.69
N ASP A 102 -0.71 9.42 3.37
CA ASP A 102 -0.86 10.22 4.58
C ASP A 102 -0.18 9.51 5.77
N PRO A 103 0.90 10.08 6.34
CA PRO A 103 1.63 9.43 7.43
C PRO A 103 0.83 9.30 8.73
N ASN A 104 -0.28 10.03 8.84
CA ASN A 104 -1.14 10.05 10.05
C ASN A 104 -2.49 9.35 9.88
N LEU A 105 -2.72 8.70 8.75
CA LEU A 105 -4.02 8.06 8.49
C LEU A 105 -4.14 6.75 9.27
N PRO A 106 -5.06 6.68 10.27
CA PRO A 106 -5.35 5.42 10.95
C PRO A 106 -6.10 4.45 10.03
N GLU A 107 -5.90 3.17 10.21
CA GLU A 107 -6.72 2.15 9.55
C GLU A 107 -8.11 2.02 10.19
N ASP A 108 -8.90 1.03 9.78
CA ASP A 108 -10.26 0.79 10.28
C ASP A 108 -11.13 2.05 10.19
N HIS A 109 -11.17 2.66 9.01
CA HIS A 109 -11.95 3.89 8.74
C HIS A 109 -11.59 5.04 9.70
N GLY A 110 -10.32 5.11 10.11
CA GLY A 110 -9.82 6.18 10.97
C GLY A 110 -9.89 5.88 12.46
N THR A 111 -10.36 4.71 12.87
CA THR A 111 -10.50 4.34 14.28
C THR A 111 -9.40 3.41 14.79
N GLY A 112 -8.63 2.82 13.89
CA GLY A 112 -7.56 1.88 14.22
C GLY A 112 -6.22 2.56 14.52
N TRP A 113 -5.15 1.82 14.30
CA TRP A 113 -3.80 2.29 14.55
C TRP A 113 -3.24 3.08 13.38
N THR A 114 -2.37 4.04 13.68
CA THR A 114 -1.61 4.78 12.68
C THR A 114 -0.40 3.96 12.23
N PRO A 115 0.21 4.31 11.08
CA PRO A 115 1.47 3.68 10.66
C PRO A 115 2.57 3.76 11.74
N LEU A 116 2.67 4.90 12.43
CA LEU A 116 3.69 5.08 13.47
C LEU A 116 3.44 4.17 14.68
N GLU A 117 2.19 3.98 15.07
CA GLU A 117 1.84 3.04 16.16
C GLU A 117 2.22 1.61 15.78
N TRP A 118 2.00 1.20 14.53
CA TRP A 118 2.43 -0.10 14.04
C TRP A 118 3.94 -0.26 14.08
N ALA A 119 4.70 0.74 13.63
CA ALA A 119 6.16 0.72 13.64
C ALA A 119 6.71 0.68 15.07
N ASP A 120 6.12 1.44 16.01
CA ASP A 120 6.54 1.43 17.41
C ASP A 120 6.29 0.07 18.08
N ARG A 121 5.17 -0.58 17.77
CA ARG A 121 4.83 -1.91 18.33
C ARG A 121 5.68 -3.02 17.74
N GLY A 122 6.15 -2.90 16.51
CA GLY A 122 6.90 -3.87 15.75
C GLY A 122 8.22 -4.37 16.28
N PRO A 123 9.02 -3.81 17.15
CA PRO A 123 9.53 -2.44 17.12
C PRO A 123 10.45 -2.20 15.90
N HIS A 124 10.13 -1.20 15.12
CA HIS A 124 10.87 -0.87 13.91
C HIS A 124 11.34 0.60 13.96
N PRO A 125 12.45 0.89 14.70
CA PRO A 125 12.86 2.27 14.94
C PRO A 125 13.26 3.04 13.69
N GLU A 126 13.84 2.38 12.70
CA GLU A 126 14.18 3.05 11.42
C GLU A 126 12.91 3.46 10.66
N THR A 127 11.94 2.57 10.60
CA THR A 127 10.64 2.86 9.99
C THR A 127 9.92 4.00 10.72
N ALA A 128 9.92 3.95 12.05
CA ALA A 128 9.35 5.02 12.87
C ALA A 128 10.02 6.37 12.60
N ALA A 129 11.35 6.41 12.49
CA ALA A 129 12.10 7.63 12.18
C ALA A 129 11.71 8.20 10.81
N VAL A 130 11.54 7.35 9.80
CA VAL A 130 11.12 7.78 8.46
C VAL A 130 9.71 8.37 8.50
N LEU A 131 8.80 7.74 9.23
CA LEU A 131 7.43 8.24 9.39
C LEU A 131 7.41 9.60 10.10
N VAL A 132 8.15 9.75 11.19
CA VAL A 132 8.26 11.02 11.93
C VAL A 132 8.84 12.12 11.03
N ALA A 133 9.88 11.82 10.26
CA ALA A 133 10.47 12.77 9.31
C ALA A 133 9.48 13.21 8.23
N ALA A 134 8.49 12.36 7.89
CA ALA A 134 7.43 12.67 6.94
C ALA A 134 6.22 13.38 7.58
N GLY A 135 6.26 13.65 8.88
CA GLY A 135 5.20 14.37 9.59
C GLY A 135 4.28 13.50 10.44
N ALA A 136 4.60 12.22 10.64
CA ALA A 136 3.81 11.38 11.55
C ALA A 136 3.92 11.89 13.00
N VAL A 137 2.81 11.91 13.69
CA VAL A 137 2.70 12.40 15.06
C VAL A 137 2.22 11.28 15.98
N ARG A 138 2.90 11.11 17.12
CA ARG A 138 2.43 10.17 18.14
C ARG A 138 1.17 10.71 18.81
N ARG A 139 0.14 9.89 18.80
CA ARG A 139 -1.10 10.25 19.49
C ARG A 139 -0.90 10.15 21.00
N VAL A 140 -1.36 11.18 21.71
CA VAL A 140 -1.35 11.14 23.17
C VAL A 140 -2.51 10.28 23.64
N PRO A 141 -2.27 9.29 24.53
CA PRO A 141 -3.39 8.53 25.11
C PRO A 141 -4.39 9.47 25.78
N SER A 142 -5.68 9.25 25.53
CA SER A 142 -6.73 9.98 26.24
C SER A 142 -6.61 9.73 27.72
N PRO A 143 -6.74 10.80 28.56
CA PRO A 143 -6.72 10.64 30.02
C PRO A 143 -7.86 9.79 30.54
#